data_24a05df80682143ac74a8677acc366a6
#
_entry.id   24a05df80682143ac74a8677acc366a6
#
_cell.length_a   1.000
_cell.length_b   1.000
_cell.length_c   1.000
_cell.angle_alpha   90.00
_cell.angle_beta   90.00
_cell.angle_gamma   90.00
#
_symmetry.space_group_name_H-M   'P 1'
#
loop_
_entity.id
_entity.type
_entity.pdbx_description
1 polymer ?
#
loop_
_entity_poly.entity_id
_entity_poly.type
_entity_poly.pdbx_seq_one_letter_code
_entity_poly.pdbx_strand_id
1 'polypeptide(L)'
;MLFRSARGLSFANGVALSADEKDLFVNETGKYRVWKIATDARDLDVAQGGPQARVLLDNLPGYPDNLMRGLDGRIWLGFAKPRNPTIDNMAEKPFLRAVTLRLPRALWPVPKAYGHVIAFTEDGKVVADLQDPSGAYPETTAVTETADRLYIQSLHATTLGVLDKAAAGLPPARP
;
A
#
# COMPACT_ATOMS: atom_id res chain seq x y z
N MET A 1 23.43 10.71 11.69
CA MET A 1 23.84 10.36 10.31
C MET A 1 22.77 9.48 9.69
N LEU A 2 22.25 9.81 8.49
CA LEU A 2 21.20 9.01 7.83
C LEU A 2 21.86 7.96 6.92
N PHE A 3 21.49 6.70 7.11
CA PHE A 3 21.92 5.60 6.26
C PHE A 3 20.77 5.14 5.37
N ARG A 4 21.10 4.56 4.20
CA ARG A 4 20.14 3.89 3.34
C ARG A 4 20.16 2.41 3.63
N SER A 5 18.99 1.83 3.90
CA SER A 5 18.84 0.36 3.95
C SER A 5 18.76 -0.21 2.54
N ALA A 6 17.94 0.39 1.67
CA ALA A 6 17.74 -0.04 0.29
C ALA A 6 17.60 1.17 -0.66
N ARG A 7 17.89 0.93 -1.95
CA ARG A 7 17.77 1.89 -3.06
C ARG A 7 17.20 1.22 -4.32
N GLY A 8 16.86 2.02 -5.32
CA GLY A 8 16.28 1.52 -6.58
C GLY A 8 14.75 1.33 -6.51
N LEU A 9 14.11 1.74 -5.40
CA LEU A 9 12.66 1.73 -5.25
C LEU A 9 12.03 2.93 -5.97
N SER A 10 10.93 2.68 -6.68
CA SER A 10 10.11 3.72 -7.30
C SER A 10 9.03 4.18 -6.32
N PHE A 11 9.28 5.26 -5.63
CA PHE A 11 8.41 5.80 -4.58
C PHE A 11 8.20 4.79 -3.42
N ALA A 12 9.25 4.57 -2.60
CA ALA A 12 9.12 3.91 -1.32
C ALA A 12 8.22 4.76 -0.40
N ASN A 13 7.11 4.17 0.07
CA ASN A 13 6.09 4.89 0.84
C ASN A 13 5.89 4.22 2.22
N GLY A 14 4.82 3.46 2.43
CA GLY A 14 4.53 2.81 3.70
C GLY A 14 5.59 1.79 4.12
N VAL A 15 5.88 1.74 5.42
CA VAL A 15 6.81 0.78 6.04
C VAL A 15 6.17 0.16 7.27
N ALA A 16 6.32 -1.16 7.42
CA ALA A 16 5.97 -1.88 8.64
C ALA A 16 7.08 -2.88 8.99
N LEU A 17 7.24 -3.15 10.28
CA LEU A 17 8.25 -4.08 10.79
C LEU A 17 7.65 -5.48 10.98
N SER A 18 8.40 -6.56 10.76
CA SER A 18 7.99 -7.93 11.11
C SER A 18 7.89 -8.11 12.64
N ALA A 19 7.19 -9.16 13.09
CA ALA A 19 6.99 -9.41 14.52
C ALA A 19 8.31 -9.67 15.27
N ASP A 20 9.28 -10.30 14.61
CA ASP A 20 10.60 -10.61 15.13
C ASP A 20 11.64 -9.49 14.86
N GLU A 21 11.20 -8.38 14.28
CA GLU A 21 12.00 -7.20 13.92
C GLU A 21 13.15 -7.47 12.93
N LYS A 22 13.13 -8.61 12.22
CA LYS A 22 14.19 -8.96 11.27
C LYS A 22 13.93 -8.49 9.85
N ASP A 23 12.66 -8.18 9.52
CA ASP A 23 12.26 -7.76 8.18
C ASP A 23 11.46 -6.46 8.21
N LEU A 24 11.64 -5.66 7.17
CA LEU A 24 10.81 -4.52 6.82
C LEU A 24 9.89 -4.88 5.65
N PHE A 25 8.61 -4.56 5.77
CA PHE A 25 7.68 -4.53 4.64
C PHE A 25 7.66 -3.10 4.12
N VAL A 26 7.90 -2.93 2.82
CA VAL A 26 8.02 -1.60 2.20
C VAL A 26 7.17 -1.54 0.94
N ASN A 27 6.23 -0.60 0.91
CA ASN A 27 5.46 -0.34 -0.30
C ASN A 27 6.31 0.36 -1.36
N GLU A 28 6.28 -0.15 -2.58
CA GLU A 28 6.76 0.55 -3.76
C GLU A 28 5.57 1.01 -4.60
N THR A 29 5.09 2.22 -4.30
CA THR A 29 3.87 2.78 -4.89
C THR A 29 3.94 2.84 -6.41
N GLY A 30 5.08 3.23 -6.96
CA GLY A 30 5.26 3.39 -8.41
C GLY A 30 5.36 2.07 -9.20
N LYS A 31 5.42 0.92 -8.51
CA LYS A 31 5.50 -0.41 -9.12
C LYS A 31 4.38 -1.35 -8.64
N TYR A 32 3.42 -0.86 -7.85
CA TYR A 32 2.27 -1.62 -7.36
C TYR A 32 2.67 -2.90 -6.61
N ARG A 33 3.62 -2.79 -5.66
CA ARG A 33 4.11 -3.97 -4.95
C ARG A 33 4.58 -3.67 -3.53
N VAL A 34 4.72 -4.73 -2.75
CA VAL A 34 5.30 -4.72 -1.41
C VAL A 34 6.57 -5.54 -1.42
N TRP A 35 7.64 -4.96 -0.91
CA TRP A 35 8.89 -5.64 -0.64
C TRP A 35 8.98 -6.17 0.78
N LYS A 36 9.68 -7.27 0.94
CA LYS A 36 10.21 -7.75 2.22
C LYS A 36 11.72 -7.59 2.19
N ILE A 37 12.27 -6.78 3.10
CA ILE A 37 13.69 -6.38 3.13
C ILE A 37 14.24 -6.63 4.53
N ALA A 38 15.39 -7.28 4.66
CA ALA A 38 16.04 -7.52 5.94
C ALA A 38 16.40 -6.19 6.65
N THR A 39 16.18 -6.11 7.96
CA THR A 39 16.47 -4.88 8.75
C THR A 39 17.95 -4.55 8.83
N ASP A 40 18.84 -5.54 8.66
CA ASP A 40 20.28 -5.36 8.63
C ASP A 40 20.83 -4.96 7.25
N ALA A 41 19.99 -4.90 6.21
CA ALA A 41 20.38 -4.45 4.87
C ALA A 41 21.00 -3.06 4.89
N ARG A 42 22.06 -2.86 4.12
CA ARG A 42 22.77 -1.58 4.01
C ARG A 42 23.04 -1.28 2.54
N ASP A 43 22.53 -0.15 2.07
CA ASP A 43 22.64 0.36 0.70
C ASP A 43 22.35 -0.69 -0.39
N LEU A 44 21.43 -1.62 -0.08
CA LEU A 44 21.05 -2.72 -0.94
C LEU A 44 20.34 -2.18 -2.19
N ASP A 45 20.80 -2.57 -3.37
CA ASP A 45 20.12 -2.27 -4.63
C ASP A 45 19.07 -3.34 -4.93
N VAL A 46 17.80 -3.00 -4.75
CA VAL A 46 16.70 -3.96 -4.95
C VAL A 46 16.61 -4.47 -6.40
N ALA A 47 17.13 -3.72 -7.39
CA ALA A 47 17.14 -4.13 -8.78
C ALA A 47 18.12 -5.30 -9.05
N GLN A 48 19.14 -5.45 -8.22
CA GLN A 48 20.09 -6.57 -8.31
C GLN A 48 19.54 -7.86 -7.69
N GLY A 49 18.46 -7.77 -6.92
CA GLY A 49 17.92 -8.89 -6.16
C GLY A 49 18.86 -9.33 -5.03
N GLY A 50 18.55 -10.47 -4.44
CA GLY A 50 19.39 -11.07 -3.41
C GLY A 50 18.60 -11.59 -2.20
N PRO A 51 19.28 -12.29 -1.27
CA PRO A 51 18.58 -12.92 -0.15
C PRO A 51 18.00 -11.92 0.86
N GLN A 52 18.52 -10.69 0.89
CA GLN A 52 18.08 -9.65 1.82
C GLN A 52 16.87 -8.84 1.34
N ALA A 53 16.43 -9.00 0.08
CA ALA A 53 15.23 -8.35 -0.43
C ALA A 53 14.50 -9.22 -1.44
N ARG A 54 13.19 -9.32 -1.27
CA ARG A 54 12.30 -9.99 -2.24
C ARG A 54 10.98 -9.25 -2.36
N VAL A 55 10.38 -9.33 -3.53
CA VAL A 55 8.98 -8.90 -3.71
C VAL A 55 8.09 -9.88 -2.95
N LEU A 56 7.27 -9.37 -2.05
CA LEU A 56 6.33 -10.14 -1.25
C LEU A 56 4.96 -10.20 -1.91
N LEU A 57 4.44 -9.03 -2.31
CA LEU A 57 3.22 -8.90 -3.10
C LEU A 57 3.55 -8.12 -4.36
N ASP A 58 3.02 -8.56 -5.50
CA ASP A 58 3.22 -7.92 -6.79
C ASP A 58 1.89 -7.69 -7.51
N ASN A 59 1.91 -6.80 -8.48
CA ASN A 59 0.75 -6.48 -9.32
C ASN A 59 -0.50 -6.11 -8.51
N LEU A 60 -0.33 -5.28 -7.48
CA LEU A 60 -1.41 -4.82 -6.61
C LEU A 60 -2.47 -4.02 -7.41
N PRO A 61 -3.74 -4.04 -6.99
CA PRO A 61 -4.87 -3.45 -7.73
C PRO A 61 -4.94 -1.92 -7.69
N GLY A 62 -4.09 -1.28 -6.92
CA GLY A 62 -4.04 0.16 -6.73
C GLY A 62 -2.67 0.65 -6.30
N TYR A 63 -2.56 1.96 -6.09
CA TYR A 63 -1.35 2.60 -5.58
C TYR A 63 -1.21 2.33 -4.09
N PRO A 64 -0.30 1.42 -3.65
CA PRO A 64 -0.10 1.14 -2.24
C PRO A 64 0.45 2.36 -1.52
N ASP A 65 -0.15 2.70 -0.37
CA ASP A 65 0.20 3.91 0.37
C ASP A 65 0.87 3.54 1.70
N ASN A 66 0.17 3.50 2.82
CA ASN A 66 0.78 3.21 4.11
C ASN A 66 0.63 1.73 4.50
N LEU A 67 1.56 1.26 5.30
CA LEU A 67 1.52 -0.05 5.96
C LEU A 67 1.35 0.16 7.47
N MET A 68 0.43 -0.58 8.07
CA MET A 68 0.21 -0.58 9.51
C MET A 68 0.16 -2.00 10.05
N ARG A 69 0.90 -2.27 11.13
CA ARG A 69 0.71 -3.54 11.84
C ARG A 69 -0.68 -3.61 12.44
N GLY A 70 -1.34 -4.70 12.16
CA GLY A 70 -2.58 -5.09 12.80
C GLY A 70 -2.34 -6.13 13.89
N LEU A 71 -3.41 -6.80 14.30
CA LEU A 71 -3.41 -7.88 15.27
C LEU A 71 -3.23 -9.24 14.59
N ASP A 72 -2.89 -10.27 15.36
CA ASP A 72 -2.73 -11.66 14.89
C ASP A 72 -1.81 -11.81 13.66
N GLY A 73 -0.72 -11.02 13.59
CA GLY A 73 0.27 -11.07 12.52
C GLY A 73 -0.18 -10.44 11.20
N ARG A 74 -1.31 -9.75 11.18
CA ARG A 74 -1.78 -9.01 10.00
C ARG A 74 -0.97 -7.73 9.79
N ILE A 75 -0.80 -7.38 8.52
CA ILE A 75 -0.27 -6.09 8.07
C ILE A 75 -1.33 -5.49 7.15
N TRP A 76 -1.82 -4.32 7.52
CA TRP A 76 -2.79 -3.58 6.73
C TRP A 76 -2.11 -2.68 5.71
N LEU A 77 -2.71 -2.60 4.53
CA LEU A 77 -2.28 -1.79 3.41
C LEU A 77 -3.47 -1.04 2.84
N GLY A 78 -3.36 0.27 2.74
CA GLY A 78 -4.34 1.10 2.04
C GLY A 78 -3.90 1.43 0.62
N PHE A 79 -4.88 1.62 -0.27
CA PHE A 79 -4.65 2.07 -1.64
C PHE A 79 -5.16 3.49 -1.82
N ALA A 80 -4.27 4.42 -2.13
CA ALA A 80 -4.65 5.82 -2.36
C ALA A 80 -5.59 5.97 -3.57
N LYS A 81 -5.39 5.17 -4.62
CA LYS A 81 -6.24 5.14 -5.82
C LYS A 81 -6.17 3.78 -6.50
N PRO A 82 -7.23 3.36 -7.22
CA PRO A 82 -7.16 2.19 -8.08
C PRO A 82 -6.22 2.45 -9.27
N ARG A 83 -5.72 1.38 -9.88
CA ARG A 83 -4.94 1.47 -11.12
C ARG A 83 -5.78 2.09 -12.23
N ASN A 84 -5.09 2.79 -13.13
CA ASN A 84 -5.69 3.34 -14.34
C ASN A 84 -4.88 2.91 -15.55
N PRO A 85 -5.45 2.13 -16.48
CA PRO A 85 -4.74 1.64 -17.66
C PRO A 85 -4.09 2.75 -18.49
N THR A 86 -4.71 3.93 -18.58
CA THR A 86 -4.15 5.07 -19.30
C THR A 86 -2.85 5.54 -18.62
N ILE A 87 -2.84 5.62 -17.29
CA ILE A 87 -1.66 6.02 -16.52
C ILE A 87 -0.58 4.93 -16.61
N ASP A 88 -0.98 3.66 -16.44
CA ASP A 88 -0.07 2.51 -16.53
C ASP A 88 0.63 2.44 -17.90
N ASN A 89 -0.11 2.63 -18.98
CA ASN A 89 0.44 2.68 -20.35
C ASN A 89 1.40 3.84 -20.60
N MET A 90 1.36 4.88 -19.75
CA MET A 90 2.29 6.02 -19.81
C MET A 90 3.47 5.88 -18.85
N ALA A 91 3.52 4.83 -18.02
CA ALA A 91 4.53 4.66 -16.98
C ALA A 91 5.96 4.70 -17.55
N GLU A 92 6.17 4.06 -18.70
CA GLU A 92 7.48 4.01 -19.39
C GLU A 92 7.64 5.07 -20.49
N LYS A 93 6.69 6.02 -20.61
CA LYS A 93 6.67 7.05 -21.65
C LYS A 93 6.79 8.45 -21.05
N PRO A 94 7.98 8.88 -20.60
CA PRO A 94 8.16 10.14 -19.88
C PRO A 94 7.69 11.36 -20.68
N PHE A 95 7.85 11.34 -21.99
CA PHE A 95 7.37 12.41 -22.87
C PHE A 95 5.84 12.54 -22.83
N LEU A 96 5.10 11.43 -22.95
CA LEU A 96 3.64 11.46 -22.89
C LEU A 96 3.13 11.92 -21.52
N ARG A 97 3.78 11.49 -20.44
CA ARG A 97 3.47 12.00 -19.10
C ARG A 97 3.68 13.51 -19.00
N ALA A 98 4.80 14.01 -19.50
CA ALA A 98 5.09 15.44 -19.49
C ALA A 98 4.08 16.25 -20.31
N VAL A 99 3.61 15.73 -21.44
CA VAL A 99 2.53 16.35 -22.24
C VAL A 99 1.21 16.32 -21.47
N THR A 100 0.83 15.17 -20.91
CA THR A 100 -0.42 15.03 -20.12
C THR A 100 -0.46 16.02 -18.95
N LEU A 101 0.65 16.19 -18.23
CA LEU A 101 0.74 17.11 -17.09
C LEU A 101 0.64 18.60 -17.51
N ARG A 102 0.84 18.94 -18.78
CA ARG A 102 0.65 20.29 -19.33
C ARG A 102 -0.77 20.56 -19.81
N LEU A 103 -1.59 19.53 -19.92
CA LEU A 103 -3.00 19.70 -20.27
C LEU A 103 -3.78 20.33 -19.10
N PRO A 104 -4.89 21.02 -19.39
CA PRO A 104 -5.83 21.44 -18.35
C PRO A 104 -6.26 20.25 -17.46
N ARG A 105 -6.40 20.46 -16.16
CA ARG A 105 -6.73 19.38 -15.19
C ARG A 105 -7.98 18.58 -15.56
N ALA A 106 -8.95 19.20 -16.20
CA ALA A 106 -10.18 18.54 -16.67
C ALA A 106 -9.92 17.40 -17.69
N LEU A 107 -8.74 17.39 -18.35
CA LEU A 107 -8.35 16.37 -19.32
C LEU A 107 -7.40 15.31 -18.72
N TRP A 108 -7.12 15.40 -17.43
CA TRP A 108 -6.26 14.41 -16.79
C TRP A 108 -7.03 13.09 -16.59
N PRO A 109 -6.36 11.93 -16.81
CA PRO A 109 -6.95 10.62 -16.57
C PRO A 109 -6.99 10.34 -15.05
N VAL A 110 -7.92 10.97 -14.34
CA VAL A 110 -8.07 10.78 -12.89
C VAL A 110 -8.83 9.47 -12.64
N PRO A 111 -8.29 8.54 -11.84
CA PRO A 111 -9.01 7.35 -11.43
C PRO A 111 -10.30 7.70 -10.70
N LYS A 112 -11.33 6.84 -10.86
CA LYS A 112 -12.60 6.98 -10.13
C LYS A 112 -12.36 6.92 -8.62
N ALA A 113 -13.15 7.66 -7.85
CA ALA A 113 -13.16 7.55 -6.39
C ALA A 113 -13.46 6.10 -5.97
N TYR A 114 -12.65 5.56 -5.06
CA TYR A 114 -12.71 4.16 -4.64
C TYR A 114 -12.02 4.01 -3.29
N GLY A 115 -12.65 3.30 -2.35
CA GLY A 115 -12.03 2.90 -1.10
C GLY A 115 -11.54 1.46 -1.20
N HIS A 116 -10.29 1.19 -0.84
CA HIS A 116 -9.74 -0.15 -0.89
C HIS A 116 -8.61 -0.34 0.14
N VAL A 117 -8.76 -1.32 0.99
CA VAL A 117 -7.72 -1.75 1.94
C VAL A 117 -7.63 -3.27 1.94
N ILE A 118 -6.42 -3.79 2.09
CA ILE A 118 -6.18 -5.22 2.28
C ILE A 118 -5.43 -5.48 3.58
N ALA A 119 -5.56 -6.69 4.12
CA ALA A 119 -4.65 -7.21 5.12
C ALA A 119 -3.94 -8.44 4.58
N PHE A 120 -2.66 -8.55 4.87
CA PHE A 120 -1.84 -9.71 4.50
C PHE A 120 -0.96 -10.16 5.67
N THR A 121 -0.50 -11.39 5.60
CA THR A 121 0.42 -12.00 6.57
C THR A 121 1.87 -11.78 6.15
N GLU A 122 2.82 -11.99 7.04
CA GLU A 122 4.26 -11.78 6.80
C GLU A 122 4.87 -12.70 5.71
N ASP A 123 4.14 -13.75 5.31
CA ASP A 123 4.47 -14.61 4.17
C ASP A 123 3.81 -14.18 2.85
N GLY A 124 2.97 -13.13 2.87
CA GLY A 124 2.34 -12.55 1.69
C GLY A 124 0.95 -13.10 1.36
N LYS A 125 0.32 -13.86 2.25
CA LYS A 125 -1.05 -14.31 2.04
C LYS A 125 -2.03 -13.19 2.36
N VAL A 126 -2.86 -12.77 1.39
CA VAL A 126 -3.96 -11.84 1.62
C VAL A 126 -5.05 -12.53 2.45
N VAL A 127 -5.40 -11.95 3.58
CA VAL A 127 -6.37 -12.49 4.55
C VAL A 127 -7.62 -11.61 4.73
N ALA A 128 -7.59 -10.39 4.22
CA ALA A 128 -8.75 -9.52 4.10
C ALA A 128 -8.62 -8.65 2.85
N ASP A 129 -9.74 -8.38 2.19
CA ASP A 129 -9.86 -7.50 1.03
C ASP A 129 -11.17 -6.74 1.16
N LEU A 130 -11.10 -5.48 1.57
CA LEU A 130 -12.25 -4.63 1.88
C LEU A 130 -12.31 -3.49 0.88
N GLN A 131 -13.44 -3.41 0.18
CA GLN A 131 -13.61 -2.49 -0.96
C GLN A 131 -14.89 -1.67 -0.81
N ASP A 132 -14.80 -0.37 -1.13
CA ASP A 132 -15.92 0.53 -1.31
C ASP A 132 -15.97 1.05 -2.75
N PRO A 133 -16.65 0.34 -3.66
CA PRO A 133 -16.79 0.76 -5.06
C PRO A 133 -17.68 1.98 -5.25
N SER A 134 -18.46 2.38 -4.24
CA SER A 134 -19.24 3.60 -4.28
C SER A 134 -18.37 4.85 -4.24
N GLY A 135 -17.18 4.73 -3.63
CA GLY A 135 -16.27 5.85 -3.39
C GLY A 135 -16.82 6.85 -2.37
N ALA A 136 -17.75 6.44 -1.52
CA ALA A 136 -18.27 7.29 -0.44
C ALA A 136 -17.16 7.61 0.59
N TYR A 137 -16.21 6.68 0.78
CA TYR A 137 -15.00 6.89 1.58
C TYR A 137 -13.75 6.58 0.75
N PRO A 138 -13.33 7.50 -0.15
CA PRO A 138 -12.30 7.23 -1.15
C PRO A 138 -10.88 7.39 -0.60
N GLU A 139 -9.90 6.95 -1.40
CA GLU A 139 -8.48 7.22 -1.18
C GLU A 139 -8.01 6.77 0.21
N THR A 140 -8.36 5.54 0.55
CA THR A 140 -8.02 4.92 1.83
C THR A 140 -6.52 4.64 1.91
N THR A 141 -5.84 5.24 2.90
CA THR A 141 -4.38 5.22 2.96
C THR A 141 -3.83 4.24 3.98
N ALA A 142 -4.55 3.98 5.06
CA ALA A 142 -4.12 3.07 6.12
C ALA A 142 -5.30 2.55 6.94
N VAL A 143 -5.03 1.53 7.75
CA VAL A 143 -5.97 0.97 8.72
C VAL A 143 -5.28 0.79 10.06
N THR A 144 -5.87 1.34 11.12
CA THR A 144 -5.51 1.01 12.51
C THR A 144 -6.52 0.00 13.04
N GLU A 145 -6.03 -1.18 13.42
CA GLU A 145 -6.86 -2.28 13.90
C GLU A 145 -6.89 -2.33 15.44
N THR A 146 -8.09 -2.48 16.00
CA THR A 146 -8.32 -2.81 17.42
C THR A 146 -8.91 -4.21 17.57
N ALA A 147 -9.24 -4.62 18.79
CA ALA A 147 -9.84 -5.93 19.03
C ALA A 147 -11.13 -6.14 18.23
N ASP A 148 -11.96 -5.11 18.08
CA ASP A 148 -13.31 -5.14 17.52
C ASP A 148 -13.53 -4.24 16.31
N ARG A 149 -12.61 -3.30 16.01
CA ARG A 149 -12.80 -2.26 14.99
C ARG A 149 -11.60 -2.07 14.09
N LEU A 150 -11.90 -1.51 12.91
CA LEU A 150 -10.94 -0.96 11.97
C LEU A 150 -11.18 0.55 11.84
N TYR A 151 -10.16 1.34 12.09
CA TYR A 151 -10.15 2.78 11.83
C TYR A 151 -9.43 3.01 10.52
N ILE A 152 -10.18 3.46 9.50
CA ILE A 152 -9.68 3.59 8.13
C ILE A 152 -9.37 5.05 7.87
N GLN A 153 -8.15 5.31 7.44
CA GLN A 153 -7.67 6.64 7.11
C GLN A 153 -7.87 6.91 5.62
N SER A 154 -8.15 8.17 5.29
CA SER A 154 -8.29 8.63 3.91
C SER A 154 -7.46 9.88 3.69
N LEU A 155 -6.97 10.06 2.47
CA LEU A 155 -6.16 11.21 2.10
C LEU A 155 -6.97 12.51 2.06
N HIS A 156 -8.24 12.45 1.65
CA HIS A 156 -9.06 13.64 1.43
C HIS A 156 -10.39 13.67 2.21
N ALA A 157 -10.78 12.59 2.88
CA ALA A 157 -11.99 12.62 3.70
C ALA A 157 -11.79 13.57 4.90
N THR A 158 -12.83 14.30 5.24
CA THR A 158 -12.85 15.20 6.42
C THR A 158 -13.29 14.49 7.70
N THR A 159 -13.46 13.16 7.63
CA THR A 159 -13.90 12.28 8.73
C THR A 159 -12.95 11.11 8.87
N LEU A 160 -12.93 10.48 10.04
CA LEU A 160 -12.26 9.20 10.25
C LEU A 160 -13.26 8.06 10.01
N GLY A 161 -12.93 7.15 9.10
CA GLY A 161 -13.74 5.96 8.85
C GLY A 161 -13.63 4.95 9.98
N VAL A 162 -14.74 4.32 10.33
CA VAL A 162 -14.77 3.21 11.28
C VAL A 162 -15.62 2.07 10.72
N LEU A 163 -15.14 0.84 10.90
CA LEU A 163 -15.83 -0.38 10.49
C LEU A 163 -15.69 -1.43 11.60
N ASP A 164 -16.81 -2.03 12.00
CA ASP A 164 -16.78 -3.16 12.94
C ASP A 164 -16.19 -4.39 12.24
N LYS A 165 -15.26 -5.10 12.90
CA LYS A 165 -14.61 -6.29 12.33
C LYS A 165 -15.60 -7.39 12.01
N ALA A 166 -16.65 -7.56 12.84
CA ALA A 166 -17.71 -8.52 12.59
C ALA A 166 -18.46 -8.20 11.29
N ALA A 167 -18.74 -6.93 11.00
CA ALA A 167 -19.35 -6.49 9.74
C ALA A 167 -18.43 -6.71 8.52
N ALA A 168 -17.12 -6.70 8.74
CA ALA A 168 -16.11 -7.00 7.72
C ALA A 168 -15.84 -8.52 7.57
N GLY A 169 -16.55 -9.38 8.30
CA GLY A 169 -16.31 -10.83 8.29
C GLY A 169 -14.97 -11.25 8.93
N LEU A 170 -14.36 -10.37 9.73
CA LEU A 170 -13.11 -10.64 10.42
C LEU A 170 -13.38 -11.15 11.85
N PRO A 171 -12.64 -12.16 12.32
CA PRO A 171 -12.75 -12.60 13.70
C PRO A 171 -12.28 -11.50 14.67
N PRO A 172 -12.82 -11.46 15.90
CA PRO A 172 -12.23 -10.67 16.96
C PRO A 172 -10.77 -11.08 17.19
N ALA A 173 -9.95 -10.16 17.71
CA ALA A 173 -8.58 -10.50 18.06
C ALA A 173 -8.54 -11.64 19.09
N ARG A 174 -7.56 -12.52 18.97
CA ARG A 174 -7.30 -13.53 20.01
C ARG A 174 -6.77 -12.83 21.25
N PRO A 175 -7.21 -13.25 22.44
CA PRO A 175 -6.72 -12.70 23.71
C PRO A 175 -5.23 -12.96 23.91
#